data_89609524b308ee19b43ba89c141d7bb6
#
_entry.id   89609524b308ee19b43ba89c141d7bb6
#
_cell.length_a   1.000
_cell.length_b   1.000
_cell.length_c   1.000
_cell.angle_alpha   90.00
_cell.angle_beta   90.00
_cell.angle_gamma   90.00
#
_symmetry.space_group_name_H-M   'P 1'
#
loop_
_entity.id
_entity.type
_entity.pdbx_description
1 polymer ?
#
loop_
_entity_poly.entity_id
_entity_poly.type
_entity_poly.pdbx_seq_one_letter_code
_entity_poly.pdbx_strand_id
1 'polypeptide(L)'
;MQSNCAISGGTMITVYSLCGKDGIHYSPHVWKVIMALHHKQLDFEIIPVDFSTIREIENGAFKSVPVLRDGDRVLGDSFEICEYLETAYPDAPSLFDGEGSRRMARFLESYCLTQLHPPLAVIAVMNMHNIMHESDQAYFRAKREERFGMSIEAMAEGAPEQRKILRERLAPLRAILNDHPWIYGDTPLLPDYVAFSALQWCWVVGVRDVLEEDDSVRAWFARCQDLFEGAARNPAPH
;
A
#
# COMPACT_ATOMS: atom_id res chain seq x y z
N MET A 1 33.29 -28.70 -9.00
CA MET A 1 31.88 -29.03 -9.27
C MET A 1 31.10 -27.70 -9.23
N GLN A 2 30.84 -27.15 -10.40
CA GLN A 2 30.10 -25.91 -10.55
C GLN A 2 28.59 -26.26 -10.48
N SER A 3 27.91 -25.79 -9.45
CA SER A 3 26.45 -25.90 -9.36
C SER A 3 25.85 -24.88 -10.32
N ASN A 4 25.34 -25.38 -11.45
CA ASN A 4 24.43 -24.63 -12.30
C ASN A 4 23.13 -24.39 -11.52
N CYS A 5 22.95 -23.18 -11.01
CA CYS A 5 21.63 -22.71 -10.62
C CYS A 5 20.87 -22.45 -11.93
N ALA A 6 19.96 -23.33 -12.28
CA ALA A 6 19.08 -23.14 -13.41
C ALA A 6 18.13 -21.97 -13.07
N ILE A 7 18.33 -20.83 -13.69
CA ILE A 7 17.36 -19.74 -13.72
C ILE A 7 16.16 -20.31 -14.46
N SER A 8 15.10 -20.62 -13.74
CA SER A 8 13.80 -20.92 -14.34
C SER A 8 13.38 -19.68 -15.11
N GLY A 9 13.19 -19.80 -16.43
CA GLY A 9 12.75 -18.73 -17.31
C GLY A 9 11.29 -18.35 -17.06
N GLY A 10 10.99 -17.88 -15.83
CA GLY A 10 9.72 -17.25 -15.50
C GLY A 10 9.69 -15.85 -16.09
N THR A 11 8.59 -15.48 -16.70
CA THR A 11 8.28 -14.09 -17.04
C THR A 11 8.35 -13.25 -15.78
N MET A 12 9.05 -12.08 -15.84
CA MET A 12 9.12 -11.15 -14.71
C MET A 12 7.71 -10.68 -14.33
N ILE A 13 7.42 -10.69 -13.05
CA ILE A 13 6.15 -10.17 -12.54
C ILE A 13 6.10 -8.66 -12.78
N THR A 14 4.99 -8.16 -13.30
CA THR A 14 4.78 -6.74 -13.56
C THR A 14 3.69 -6.20 -12.66
N VAL A 15 3.92 -5.04 -12.01
CA VAL A 15 2.93 -4.34 -11.18
C VAL A 15 2.68 -2.96 -11.74
N TYR A 16 1.45 -2.70 -12.18
CA TYR A 16 1.02 -1.36 -12.58
C TYR A 16 0.69 -0.52 -11.34
N SER A 17 1.25 0.68 -11.27
CA SER A 17 1.13 1.56 -10.12
C SER A 17 0.86 3.00 -10.51
N LEU A 18 -0.12 3.65 -9.87
CA LEU A 18 -0.27 5.10 -9.97
C LEU A 18 0.99 5.80 -9.48
N CYS A 19 1.55 6.62 -10.37
CA CYS A 19 2.78 7.35 -10.15
C CYS A 19 2.53 8.85 -10.32
N GLY A 20 3.11 9.64 -9.45
CA GLY A 20 3.14 11.10 -9.53
C GLY A 20 4.49 11.62 -9.98
N LYS A 21 4.70 12.91 -9.78
CA LYS A 21 5.98 13.59 -10.02
C LYS A 21 7.10 12.86 -9.27
N ASP A 22 8.30 12.97 -9.79
CA ASP A 22 9.51 12.38 -9.19
C ASP A 22 9.45 10.85 -8.99
N GLY A 23 8.59 10.16 -9.74
CA GLY A 23 8.45 8.71 -9.65
C GLY A 23 7.73 8.21 -8.39
N ILE A 24 7.03 9.06 -7.66
CA ILE A 24 6.40 8.69 -6.39
C ILE A 24 5.19 7.79 -6.62
N HIS A 25 5.25 6.55 -6.11
CA HIS A 25 4.14 5.62 -6.10
C HIS A 25 3.27 5.83 -4.85
N TYR A 26 2.07 6.36 -5.04
CA TYR A 26 1.26 6.86 -3.92
C TYR A 26 0.02 6.01 -3.58
N SER A 27 -0.20 4.89 -4.25
CA SER A 27 -1.35 4.02 -3.94
C SER A 27 -1.07 3.12 -2.72
N PRO A 28 -1.88 3.19 -1.65
CA PRO A 28 -1.72 2.28 -0.51
C PRO A 28 -1.90 0.80 -0.91
N HIS A 29 -2.80 0.52 -1.85
CA HIS A 29 -3.05 -0.84 -2.32
C HIS A 29 -1.86 -1.42 -3.10
N VAL A 30 -1.13 -0.58 -3.82
CA VAL A 30 0.12 -0.98 -4.50
C VAL A 30 1.20 -1.28 -3.48
N TRP A 31 1.37 -0.43 -2.46
CA TRP A 31 2.37 -0.66 -1.41
C TRP A 31 2.17 -1.99 -0.68
N LYS A 32 0.92 -2.40 -0.43
CA LYS A 32 0.62 -3.74 0.10
C LYS A 32 1.20 -4.85 -0.78
N VAL A 33 1.01 -4.75 -2.10
CA VAL A 33 1.50 -5.74 -3.07
C VAL A 33 3.02 -5.70 -3.18
N ILE A 34 3.64 -4.52 -3.19
CA ILE A 34 5.11 -4.37 -3.18
C ILE A 34 5.70 -5.09 -1.97
N MET A 35 5.17 -4.85 -0.77
CA MET A 35 5.64 -5.51 0.45
C MET A 35 5.45 -7.03 0.41
N ALA A 36 4.35 -7.50 -0.17
CA ALA A 36 4.09 -8.94 -0.34
C ALA A 36 5.08 -9.59 -1.31
N LEU A 37 5.42 -8.94 -2.42
CA LEU A 37 6.39 -9.42 -3.39
C LEU A 37 7.81 -9.51 -2.79
N HIS A 38 8.23 -8.47 -2.08
CA HIS A 38 9.50 -8.51 -1.35
C HIS A 38 9.54 -9.61 -0.29
N HIS A 39 8.45 -9.78 0.47
CA HIS A 39 8.34 -10.85 1.47
C HIS A 39 8.54 -12.23 0.84
N LYS A 40 7.93 -12.45 -0.30
CA LYS A 40 8.05 -13.70 -1.06
C LYS A 40 9.37 -13.82 -1.85
N GLN A 41 10.23 -12.81 -1.79
CA GLN A 41 11.52 -12.77 -2.49
C GLN A 41 11.37 -13.00 -4.02
N LEU A 42 10.32 -12.44 -4.59
CA LEU A 42 10.01 -12.52 -6.02
C LEU A 42 10.54 -11.29 -6.74
N ASP A 43 11.17 -11.52 -7.90
CA ASP A 43 11.59 -10.44 -8.78
C ASP A 43 10.38 -9.84 -9.50
N PHE A 44 10.30 -8.52 -9.53
CA PHE A 44 9.22 -7.79 -10.18
C PHE A 44 9.69 -6.44 -10.72
N GLU A 45 8.94 -5.92 -11.67
CA GLU A 45 9.08 -4.54 -12.16
C GLU A 45 7.81 -3.73 -11.88
N ILE A 46 7.96 -2.42 -11.70
CA ILE A 46 6.83 -1.52 -11.53
C ILE A 46 6.66 -0.69 -12.79
N ILE A 47 5.47 -0.75 -13.40
CA ILE A 47 5.09 0.09 -14.53
C ILE A 47 4.28 1.28 -14.01
N PRO A 48 4.81 2.51 -14.11
CA PRO A 48 4.09 3.69 -13.72
C PRO A 48 2.92 3.97 -14.67
N VAL A 49 1.79 4.33 -14.10
CA VAL A 49 0.59 4.77 -14.83
C VAL A 49 0.02 6.02 -14.18
N ASP A 50 -0.78 6.77 -14.91
CA ASP A 50 -1.57 7.89 -14.43
C ASP A 50 -3.08 7.60 -14.55
N PHE A 51 -3.94 8.54 -14.11
CA PHE A 51 -5.40 8.32 -14.19
C PHE A 51 -5.92 8.29 -15.63
N SER A 52 -5.21 8.87 -16.59
CA SER A 52 -5.60 8.87 -17.98
C SER A 52 -5.31 7.50 -18.63
N THR A 53 -4.17 6.89 -18.32
CA THR A 53 -3.70 5.64 -18.92
C THR A 53 -4.16 4.39 -18.17
N ILE A 54 -4.67 4.51 -16.94
CA ILE A 54 -5.14 3.35 -16.15
C ILE A 54 -6.20 2.51 -16.91
N ARG A 55 -7.00 3.15 -17.75
CA ARG A 55 -8.02 2.47 -18.55
C ARG A 55 -7.47 1.79 -19.80
N GLU A 56 -6.19 1.92 -20.07
CA GLU A 56 -5.51 1.27 -21.19
C GLU A 56 -4.83 -0.04 -20.74
N ILE A 57 -4.63 -0.20 -19.41
CA ILE A 57 -4.03 -1.39 -18.83
C ILE A 57 -4.83 -2.62 -19.25
N GLU A 58 -4.11 -3.60 -19.81
CA GLU A 58 -4.69 -4.89 -20.17
C GLU A 58 -5.95 -4.76 -21.05
N ASN A 59 -5.85 -3.94 -22.11
CA ASN A 59 -6.94 -3.66 -23.04
C ASN A 59 -8.21 -3.08 -22.38
N GLY A 60 -8.03 -2.32 -21.30
CA GLY A 60 -9.13 -1.65 -20.61
C GLY A 60 -9.89 -2.50 -19.59
N ALA A 61 -9.35 -3.65 -19.23
CA ALA A 61 -10.00 -4.54 -18.27
C ALA A 61 -10.06 -3.97 -16.84
N PHE A 62 -9.18 -3.00 -16.51
CA PHE A 62 -9.05 -2.48 -15.16
C PHE A 62 -9.33 -0.97 -15.09
N LYS A 63 -9.81 -0.53 -13.91
CA LYS A 63 -10.15 0.88 -13.62
C LYS A 63 -9.39 1.46 -12.44
N SER A 64 -8.57 0.64 -11.79
CA SER A 64 -7.82 0.98 -10.59
C SER A 64 -6.52 0.18 -10.52
N VAL A 65 -5.59 0.61 -9.70
CA VAL A 65 -4.36 -0.10 -9.35
C VAL A 65 -4.44 -0.64 -7.91
N PRO A 66 -3.64 -1.67 -7.56
CA PRO A 66 -2.67 -2.37 -8.41
C PRO A 66 -3.34 -3.22 -9.49
N VAL A 67 -2.61 -3.41 -10.59
CA VAL A 67 -2.83 -4.55 -11.48
C VAL A 67 -1.51 -5.32 -11.50
N LEU A 68 -1.55 -6.62 -11.30
CA LEU A 68 -0.39 -7.50 -11.37
C LEU A 68 -0.55 -8.42 -12.59
N ARG A 69 0.52 -8.52 -13.37
CA ARG A 69 0.66 -9.52 -14.43
C ARG A 69 1.77 -10.50 -14.05
N ASP A 70 1.47 -11.78 -14.16
CA ASP A 70 2.41 -12.87 -14.00
C ASP A 70 2.17 -13.89 -15.12
N GLY A 71 2.98 -13.82 -16.18
CA GLY A 71 2.75 -14.54 -17.41
C GLY A 71 1.39 -14.17 -18.03
N ASP A 72 0.53 -15.17 -18.21
CA ASP A 72 -0.83 -15.01 -18.74
C ASP A 72 -1.87 -14.63 -17.67
N ARG A 73 -1.47 -14.67 -16.39
CA ARG A 73 -2.37 -14.33 -15.28
C ARG A 73 -2.34 -12.83 -15.03
N VAL A 74 -3.53 -12.21 -14.99
CA VAL A 74 -3.69 -10.78 -14.65
C VAL A 74 -4.74 -10.61 -13.56
N LEU A 75 -4.41 -9.83 -12.51
CA LEU A 75 -5.23 -9.64 -11.32
C LEU A 75 -5.25 -8.15 -10.93
N GLY A 76 -6.39 -7.64 -10.45
CA GLY A 76 -6.57 -6.23 -10.13
C GLY A 76 -6.97 -5.90 -8.69
N ASP A 77 -7.36 -6.87 -7.87
CA ASP A 77 -7.59 -6.67 -6.45
C ASP A 77 -6.34 -6.97 -5.64
N SER A 78 -5.94 -6.01 -4.80
CA SER A 78 -4.66 -6.11 -4.08
C SER A 78 -4.62 -7.24 -3.04
N PHE A 79 -5.76 -7.63 -2.48
CA PHE A 79 -5.81 -8.76 -1.57
C PHE A 79 -5.84 -10.09 -2.33
N GLU A 80 -6.60 -10.17 -3.43
CA GLU A 80 -6.59 -11.34 -4.32
C GLU A 80 -5.20 -11.57 -4.92
N ILE A 81 -4.47 -10.50 -5.23
CA ILE A 81 -3.06 -10.60 -5.65
C ILE A 81 -2.22 -11.27 -4.55
N CYS A 82 -2.34 -10.87 -3.29
CA CYS A 82 -1.59 -11.50 -2.20
C CYS A 82 -1.99 -12.97 -2.00
N GLU A 83 -3.26 -13.32 -2.12
CA GLU A 83 -3.72 -14.72 -2.07
C GLU A 83 -3.22 -15.55 -3.27
N TYR A 84 -3.16 -14.92 -4.45
CA TYR A 84 -2.57 -15.54 -5.63
C TYR A 84 -1.08 -15.83 -5.42
N LEU A 85 -0.30 -14.85 -4.97
CA LEU A 85 1.12 -15.03 -4.71
C LEU A 85 1.38 -16.16 -3.69
N GLU A 86 0.51 -16.30 -2.69
CA GLU A 86 0.62 -17.40 -1.72
C GLU A 86 0.43 -18.77 -2.36
N THR A 87 -0.50 -18.88 -3.28
CA THR A 87 -0.82 -20.17 -3.92
C THR A 87 0.07 -20.49 -5.12
N ALA A 88 0.49 -19.47 -5.87
CA ALA A 88 1.33 -19.62 -7.05
C ALA A 88 2.80 -19.89 -6.69
N TYR A 89 3.25 -19.40 -5.55
CA TYR A 89 4.64 -19.52 -5.07
C TYR A 89 4.71 -20.18 -3.68
N PRO A 90 4.32 -21.45 -3.56
CA PRO A 90 4.22 -22.14 -2.27
C PRO A 90 5.58 -22.41 -1.60
N ASP A 91 6.66 -22.44 -2.39
CA ASP A 91 8.02 -22.64 -1.89
C ASP A 91 8.68 -21.34 -1.36
N ALA A 92 8.08 -20.19 -1.66
CA ALA A 92 8.52 -18.89 -1.16
C ALA A 92 8.00 -18.65 0.27
N PRO A 93 8.60 -17.74 1.06
CA PRO A 93 8.12 -17.39 2.40
C PRO A 93 6.62 -17.09 2.40
N SER A 94 5.89 -17.66 3.37
CA SER A 94 4.43 -17.52 3.46
C SER A 94 4.02 -16.13 3.96
N LEU A 95 3.03 -15.54 3.31
CA LEU A 95 2.40 -14.28 3.75
C LEU A 95 1.48 -14.46 4.95
N PHE A 96 1.17 -15.70 5.32
CA PHE A 96 0.24 -16.05 6.38
C PHE A 96 0.82 -17.12 7.32
N ASP A 97 0.43 -17.03 8.57
CA ASP A 97 0.61 -18.12 9.54
C ASP A 97 -0.75 -18.78 9.78
N GLY A 98 -1.14 -19.61 8.83
CA GLY A 98 -2.40 -20.33 8.83
C GLY A 98 -3.64 -19.45 8.62
N GLU A 99 -4.80 -20.08 8.86
CA GLU A 99 -6.10 -19.44 8.60
C GLU A 99 -6.42 -18.27 9.55
N GLY A 100 -5.88 -18.27 10.78
CA GLY A 100 -6.06 -17.17 11.73
C GLY A 100 -5.45 -15.88 11.22
N SER A 101 -4.23 -15.93 10.73
CA SER A 101 -3.52 -14.80 10.13
C SER A 101 -4.22 -14.30 8.86
N ARG A 102 -4.72 -15.21 8.01
CA ARG A 102 -5.49 -14.85 6.81
C ARG A 102 -6.77 -14.07 7.15
N ARG A 103 -7.52 -14.53 8.15
CA ARG A 103 -8.72 -13.83 8.62
C ARG A 103 -8.40 -12.48 9.27
N MET A 104 -7.30 -12.40 10.01
CA MET A 104 -6.83 -11.13 10.57
C MET A 104 -6.47 -10.13 9.46
N ALA A 105 -5.78 -10.56 8.41
CA ALA A 105 -5.47 -9.71 7.26
C ALA A 105 -6.75 -9.18 6.58
N ARG A 106 -7.76 -10.01 6.38
CA ARG A 106 -9.07 -9.58 5.84
C ARG A 106 -9.80 -8.61 6.75
N PHE A 107 -9.79 -8.86 8.06
CA PHE A 107 -10.36 -7.93 9.03
C PHE A 107 -9.66 -6.57 8.97
N LEU A 108 -8.32 -6.56 8.98
CA LEU A 108 -7.53 -5.34 8.91
C LEU A 108 -7.74 -4.59 7.60
N GLU A 109 -7.89 -5.28 6.48
CA GLU A 109 -8.21 -4.62 5.22
C GLU A 109 -9.52 -3.84 5.31
N SER A 110 -10.59 -4.49 5.79
CA SER A 110 -11.87 -3.83 6.01
C SER A 110 -11.75 -2.69 7.03
N TYR A 111 -10.99 -2.91 8.11
CA TYR A 111 -10.74 -1.88 9.14
C TYR A 111 -10.00 -0.67 8.56
N CYS A 112 -8.93 -0.89 7.83
CA CYS A 112 -8.17 0.19 7.19
C CYS A 112 -9.04 0.98 6.21
N LEU A 113 -9.79 0.30 5.34
CA LEU A 113 -10.66 0.93 4.35
C LEU A 113 -11.77 1.78 5.00
N THR A 114 -12.34 1.31 6.11
CA THR A 114 -13.50 1.97 6.74
C THR A 114 -13.11 2.95 7.85
N GLN A 115 -11.99 2.69 8.54
CA GLN A 115 -11.60 3.47 9.71
C GLN A 115 -10.36 4.35 9.49
N LEU A 116 -9.35 3.88 8.77
CA LEU A 116 -8.10 4.64 8.61
C LEU A 116 -8.07 5.47 7.33
N HIS A 117 -8.50 4.92 6.19
CA HIS A 117 -8.45 5.64 4.91
C HIS A 117 -9.29 6.94 4.90
N PRO A 118 -10.49 7.03 5.51
CA PRO A 118 -11.26 8.28 5.48
C PRO A 118 -10.51 9.46 6.10
N PRO A 119 -9.99 9.41 7.34
CA PRO A 119 -9.22 10.52 7.90
C PRO A 119 -7.91 10.75 7.14
N LEU A 120 -7.19 9.70 6.72
CA LEU A 120 -5.95 9.83 5.94
C LEU A 120 -6.18 10.54 4.61
N ALA A 121 -7.32 10.27 3.94
CA ALA A 121 -7.67 10.94 2.68
C ALA A 121 -7.85 12.45 2.83
N VAL A 122 -8.42 12.92 3.93
CA VAL A 122 -8.55 14.35 4.23
C VAL A 122 -7.21 14.97 4.59
N ILE A 123 -6.46 14.30 5.46
CA ILE A 123 -5.14 14.77 5.91
C ILE A 123 -4.17 14.95 4.72
N ALA A 124 -4.20 14.03 3.76
CA ALA A 124 -3.27 13.99 2.65
C ALA A 124 -3.79 14.67 1.36
N VAL A 125 -5.02 15.19 1.32
CA VAL A 125 -5.68 15.60 0.08
C VAL A 125 -4.87 16.60 -0.76
N MET A 126 -4.31 17.64 -0.14
CA MET A 126 -3.51 18.64 -0.85
C MET A 126 -2.15 18.09 -1.28
N ASN A 127 -1.50 17.31 -0.43
CA ASN A 127 -0.24 16.66 -0.76
C ASN A 127 -0.42 15.71 -1.95
N MET A 128 -1.50 14.91 -1.94
CA MET A 128 -1.86 14.05 -3.06
C MET A 128 -2.05 14.83 -4.36
N HIS A 129 -2.83 15.92 -4.32
CA HIS A 129 -3.04 16.78 -5.48
C HIS A 129 -1.72 17.31 -6.03
N ASN A 130 -0.82 17.80 -5.15
CA ASN A 130 0.40 18.48 -5.55
C ASN A 130 1.47 17.55 -6.16
N ILE A 131 1.52 16.28 -5.75
CA ILE A 131 2.47 15.30 -6.32
C ILE A 131 2.01 14.73 -7.66
N MET A 132 0.73 14.83 -8.00
CA MET A 132 0.20 14.33 -9.27
C MET A 132 0.71 15.15 -10.45
N HIS A 133 0.79 14.51 -11.62
CA HIS A 133 0.99 15.21 -12.88
C HIS A 133 -0.17 16.17 -13.15
N GLU A 134 0.10 17.27 -13.84
CA GLU A 134 -0.93 18.29 -14.10
C GLU A 134 -2.15 17.74 -14.84
N SER A 135 -1.94 16.76 -15.73
CA SER A 135 -3.01 16.04 -16.42
C SER A 135 -4.02 15.39 -15.46
N ASP A 136 -3.54 14.88 -14.32
CA ASP A 136 -4.34 14.14 -13.35
C ASP A 136 -4.97 15.04 -12.29
N GLN A 137 -4.39 16.21 -12.01
CA GLN A 137 -4.84 17.10 -10.95
C GLN A 137 -6.29 17.55 -11.12
N ALA A 138 -6.69 17.91 -12.34
CA ALA A 138 -8.06 18.33 -12.63
C ALA A 138 -9.07 17.18 -12.39
N TYR A 139 -8.74 15.97 -12.84
CA TYR A 139 -9.56 14.79 -12.62
C TYR A 139 -9.67 14.43 -11.14
N PHE A 140 -8.54 14.42 -10.43
CA PHE A 140 -8.51 14.14 -8.98
C PHE A 140 -9.38 15.13 -8.22
N ARG A 141 -9.20 16.43 -8.47
CA ARG A 141 -9.98 17.50 -7.84
C ARG A 141 -11.48 17.28 -8.08
N ALA A 142 -11.90 17.17 -9.33
CA ALA A 142 -13.31 17.00 -9.68
C ALA A 142 -13.93 15.78 -8.97
N LYS A 143 -13.23 14.65 -8.93
CA LYS A 143 -13.71 13.44 -8.26
C LYS A 143 -13.78 13.56 -6.74
N ARG A 144 -12.88 14.30 -6.11
CA ARG A 144 -12.91 14.54 -4.66
C ARG A 144 -14.02 15.52 -4.30
N GLU A 145 -14.14 16.61 -5.01
CA GLU A 145 -15.17 17.64 -4.79
C GLU A 145 -16.58 17.08 -5.04
N GLU A 146 -16.78 16.27 -6.08
CA GLU A 146 -18.01 15.53 -6.32
C GLU A 146 -18.40 14.61 -5.15
N ARG A 147 -17.41 13.86 -4.64
CA ARG A 147 -17.64 12.88 -3.56
C ARG A 147 -17.95 13.51 -2.21
N PHE A 148 -17.31 14.64 -1.90
CA PHE A 148 -17.35 15.26 -0.57
C PHE A 148 -18.25 16.51 -0.53
N GLY A 149 -18.71 17.02 -1.67
CA GLY A 149 -19.56 18.19 -1.77
C GLY A 149 -18.90 19.52 -1.37
N MET A 150 -17.54 19.55 -1.38
CA MET A 150 -16.74 20.74 -1.03
C MET A 150 -15.41 20.74 -1.79
N SER A 151 -14.73 21.91 -1.84
CA SER A 151 -13.42 22.01 -2.46
C SER A 151 -12.35 21.22 -1.69
N ILE A 152 -11.27 20.82 -2.36
CA ILE A 152 -10.18 20.09 -1.70
C ILE A 152 -9.45 20.94 -0.67
N GLU A 153 -9.44 22.28 -0.84
CA GLU A 153 -8.93 23.23 0.15
C GLU A 153 -9.78 23.21 1.42
N ALA A 154 -11.11 23.29 1.28
CA ALA A 154 -12.03 23.19 2.41
C ALA A 154 -11.93 21.83 3.13
N MET A 155 -11.72 20.74 2.38
CA MET A 155 -11.40 19.42 2.99
C MET A 155 -10.14 19.49 3.84
N ALA A 156 -9.08 20.12 3.32
CA ALA A 156 -7.79 20.20 4.02
C ALA A 156 -7.86 20.99 5.34
N GLU A 157 -8.76 21.98 5.45
CA GLU A 157 -9.01 22.68 6.70
C GLU A 157 -9.47 21.73 7.83
N GLY A 158 -10.10 20.62 7.49
CA GLY A 158 -10.50 19.57 8.44
C GLY A 158 -9.35 18.68 8.93
N ALA A 159 -8.15 18.77 8.37
CA ALA A 159 -7.04 17.87 8.68
C ALA A 159 -6.64 17.83 10.17
N PRO A 160 -6.64 18.92 10.97
CA PRO A 160 -6.33 18.85 12.39
C PRO A 160 -7.30 17.95 13.17
N GLU A 161 -8.59 18.01 12.88
CA GLU A 161 -9.59 17.16 13.52
C GLU A 161 -9.46 15.71 13.04
N GLN A 162 -9.20 15.49 11.77
CA GLN A 162 -9.01 14.15 11.23
C GLN A 162 -7.76 13.46 11.81
N ARG A 163 -6.71 14.21 12.19
CA ARG A 163 -5.56 13.66 12.92
C ARG A 163 -5.96 13.13 14.29
N LYS A 164 -6.82 13.83 15.03
CA LYS A 164 -7.33 13.32 16.32
C LYS A 164 -8.13 12.04 16.14
N ILE A 165 -9.05 12.04 15.18
CA ILE A 165 -9.86 10.88 14.84
C ILE A 165 -8.97 9.69 14.45
N LEU A 166 -7.95 9.92 13.62
CA LEU A 166 -7.00 8.88 13.21
C LEU A 166 -6.28 8.28 14.42
N ARG A 167 -5.78 9.11 15.35
CA ARG A 167 -5.10 8.66 16.58
C ARG A 167 -5.99 7.78 17.44
N GLU A 168 -7.27 8.13 17.58
CA GLU A 168 -8.26 7.31 18.31
C GLU A 168 -8.48 5.97 17.60
N ARG A 169 -8.63 5.99 16.27
CA ARG A 169 -8.83 4.79 15.46
C ARG A 169 -7.60 3.88 15.39
N LEU A 170 -6.41 4.37 15.68
CA LEU A 170 -5.20 3.55 15.82
C LEU A 170 -5.12 2.79 17.16
N ALA A 171 -6.03 3.04 18.11
CA ALA A 171 -6.01 2.38 19.42
C ALA A 171 -5.97 0.85 19.38
N PRO A 172 -6.70 0.13 18.50
CA PRO A 172 -6.60 -1.32 18.41
C PRO A 172 -5.20 -1.81 17.96
N LEU A 173 -4.57 -1.12 17.02
CA LEU A 173 -3.20 -1.44 16.60
C LEU A 173 -2.20 -1.16 17.73
N ARG A 174 -2.36 -0.04 18.42
CA ARG A 174 -1.52 0.35 19.55
C ARG A 174 -1.60 -0.67 20.69
N ALA A 175 -2.79 -1.20 20.98
CA ALA A 175 -2.98 -2.21 22.00
C ALA A 175 -2.18 -3.50 21.71
N ILE A 176 -2.08 -3.92 20.45
CA ILE A 176 -1.27 -5.08 20.07
C ILE A 176 0.21 -4.72 20.08
N LEU A 177 0.58 -3.60 19.47
CA LEU A 177 1.98 -3.22 19.24
C LEU A 177 2.73 -2.72 20.49
N ASN A 178 2.03 -2.50 21.59
CA ASN A 178 2.67 -2.27 22.90
C ASN A 178 3.33 -3.53 23.45
N ASP A 179 2.74 -4.69 23.18
CA ASP A 179 3.18 -5.97 23.75
C ASP A 179 3.89 -6.86 22.72
N HIS A 180 3.67 -6.60 21.41
CA HIS A 180 4.19 -7.42 20.33
C HIS A 180 4.89 -6.59 19.24
N PRO A 181 5.96 -7.12 18.63
CA PRO A 181 6.67 -6.40 17.56
C PRO A 181 5.85 -6.32 16.25
N TRP A 182 4.94 -7.25 16.00
CA TRP A 182 4.12 -7.37 14.81
C TRP A 182 2.64 -7.57 15.15
N ILE A 183 1.76 -7.31 14.20
CA ILE A 183 0.30 -7.40 14.40
C ILE A 183 -0.14 -8.85 14.60
N TYR A 184 0.53 -9.80 13.94
CA TYR A 184 0.24 -11.21 14.06
C TYR A 184 1.54 -12.03 14.02
N GLY A 185 1.76 -12.87 15.07
CA GLY A 185 2.93 -13.71 15.15
C GLY A 185 4.22 -12.99 15.55
N ASP A 186 5.34 -13.69 15.35
CA ASP A 186 6.68 -13.23 15.78
C ASP A 186 7.47 -12.57 14.64
N THR A 187 6.95 -12.62 13.42
CA THR A 187 7.55 -12.05 12.20
C THR A 187 6.51 -11.25 11.43
N PRO A 188 6.93 -10.31 10.56
CA PRO A 188 5.98 -9.55 9.75
C PRO A 188 5.27 -10.47 8.75
N LEU A 189 3.95 -10.31 8.65
CA LEU A 189 3.07 -11.05 7.75
C LEU A 189 2.12 -10.10 7.02
N LEU A 190 1.23 -10.62 6.17
CA LEU A 190 0.29 -9.79 5.41
C LEU A 190 -0.58 -8.86 6.29
N PRO A 191 -1.03 -9.23 7.52
CA PRO A 191 -1.68 -8.29 8.43
C PRO A 191 -0.90 -6.98 8.63
N ASP A 192 0.44 -7.07 8.79
CA ASP A 192 1.30 -5.90 8.93
C ASP A 192 1.30 -5.06 7.66
N TYR A 193 1.45 -5.68 6.49
CA TYR A 193 1.51 -4.96 5.21
C TYR A 193 0.20 -4.26 4.85
N VAL A 194 -0.93 -4.83 5.24
CA VAL A 194 -2.26 -4.22 5.08
C VAL A 194 -2.36 -2.92 5.90
N ALA A 195 -2.02 -2.98 7.18
CA ALA A 195 -2.10 -1.79 8.04
C ALA A 195 -1.00 -0.77 7.71
N PHE A 196 0.22 -1.24 7.43
CA PHE A 196 1.35 -0.42 7.02
C PHE A 196 1.04 0.41 5.78
N SER A 197 0.48 -0.21 4.74
CA SER A 197 0.23 0.47 3.46
C SER A 197 -0.72 1.66 3.60
N ALA A 198 -1.67 1.61 4.53
CA ALA A 198 -2.57 2.72 4.81
C ALA A 198 -1.81 3.96 5.32
N LEU A 199 -0.83 3.77 6.22
CA LEU A 199 -0.01 4.86 6.76
C LEU A 199 1.10 5.29 5.79
N GLN A 200 1.67 4.33 5.04
CA GLN A 200 2.67 4.57 4.01
C GLN A 200 2.13 5.53 2.94
N TRP A 201 0.85 5.48 2.64
CA TRP A 201 0.19 6.42 1.73
C TRP A 201 0.46 7.89 2.11
N CYS A 202 0.23 8.27 3.37
CA CYS A 202 0.53 9.63 3.84
C CYS A 202 2.02 9.92 3.81
N TRP A 203 2.85 8.95 4.21
CA TRP A 203 4.29 9.13 4.29
C TRP A 203 4.91 9.44 2.92
N VAL A 204 4.54 8.69 1.88
CA VAL A 204 5.11 8.89 0.52
C VAL A 204 4.71 10.21 -0.11
N VAL A 205 3.55 10.76 0.24
CA VAL A 205 3.12 12.08 -0.25
C VAL A 205 3.61 13.24 0.62
N GLY A 206 4.52 12.97 1.56
CA GLY A 206 5.19 14.00 2.37
C GLY A 206 4.47 14.38 3.66
N VAL A 207 3.38 13.70 4.04
CA VAL A 207 2.70 13.91 5.33
C VAL A 207 3.30 12.96 6.37
N ARG A 208 4.14 13.49 7.27
CA ARG A 208 4.95 12.68 8.19
C ARG A 208 4.55 12.79 9.65
N ASP A 209 3.59 13.64 9.96
CA ASP A 209 3.13 14.01 11.31
C ASP A 209 1.81 13.35 11.71
N VAL A 210 1.47 12.21 11.08
CA VAL A 210 0.24 11.46 11.40
C VAL A 210 0.37 10.62 12.66
N LEU A 211 1.60 10.26 13.03
CA LEU A 211 1.94 9.45 14.21
C LEU A 211 2.82 10.26 15.17
N GLU A 212 2.54 10.19 16.47
CA GLU A 212 3.34 10.84 17.51
C GLU A 212 4.67 10.13 17.74
N GLU A 213 5.65 10.84 18.31
CA GLU A 213 7.02 10.33 18.43
C GLU A 213 7.16 9.11 19.31
N ASP A 214 6.37 9.05 20.37
CA ASP A 214 6.35 7.99 21.38
C ASP A 214 5.29 6.90 21.12
N ASP A 215 4.58 6.96 19.95
CA ASP A 215 3.55 5.98 19.60
C ASP A 215 4.17 4.63 19.20
N SER A 216 3.73 3.53 19.82
CA SER A 216 4.15 2.17 19.43
C SER A 216 3.84 1.84 17.96
N VAL A 217 2.76 2.43 17.41
CA VAL A 217 2.44 2.32 15.98
C VAL A 217 3.51 2.98 15.13
N ARG A 218 4.09 4.12 15.56
CA ARG A 218 5.21 4.75 14.84
C ARG A 218 6.47 3.88 14.86
N ALA A 219 6.79 3.30 15.99
CA ALA A 219 7.93 2.40 16.11
C ALA A 219 7.77 1.16 15.20
N TRP A 220 6.58 0.58 15.16
CA TRP A 220 6.24 -0.51 14.24
C TRP A 220 6.27 -0.07 12.78
N PHE A 221 5.71 1.10 12.44
CA PHE A 221 5.74 1.65 11.08
C PHE A 221 7.17 1.82 10.57
N ALA A 222 8.08 2.33 11.41
CA ALA A 222 9.50 2.46 11.08
C ALA A 222 10.14 1.08 10.84
N ARG A 223 9.83 0.07 11.68
CA ARG A 223 10.28 -1.32 11.43
C ARG A 223 9.80 -1.87 10.09
N CYS A 224 8.53 -1.63 9.72
CA CYS A 224 8.02 -2.02 8.41
C CYS A 224 8.78 -1.34 7.27
N GLN A 225 9.14 -0.07 7.43
CA GLN A 225 9.93 0.65 6.41
C GLN A 225 11.35 0.11 6.28
N ASP A 226 11.91 -0.47 7.33
CA ASP A 226 13.26 -1.04 7.34
C ASP A 226 13.31 -2.47 6.77
N LEU A 227 12.16 -3.11 6.56
CA LEU A 227 12.12 -4.42 5.92
C LEU A 227 12.69 -4.37 4.50
N PHE A 228 13.23 -5.51 4.07
CA PHE A 228 13.70 -5.69 2.69
C PHE A 228 14.71 -4.60 2.28
N GLU A 229 15.74 -4.41 3.13
CA GLU A 229 16.79 -3.41 2.93
C GLU A 229 16.27 -1.96 2.83
N GLY A 230 15.13 -1.69 3.46
CA GLY A 230 14.52 -0.38 3.46
C GLY A 230 13.74 -0.04 2.19
N ALA A 231 13.23 -1.04 1.47
CA ALA A 231 12.50 -0.86 0.21
C ALA A 231 11.37 0.18 0.32
N ALA A 232 10.66 0.22 1.45
CA ALA A 232 9.56 1.16 1.66
C ALA A 232 10.00 2.58 2.08
N ARG A 233 11.31 2.81 2.31
CA ARG A 233 11.85 4.17 2.54
C ARG A 233 12.03 4.96 1.26
N ASN A 234 12.09 4.28 0.12
CA ASN A 234 12.11 4.91 -1.18
C ASN A 234 10.67 5.02 -1.74
N PRO A 235 10.09 6.24 -1.86
CA PRO A 235 8.74 6.41 -2.42
C PRO A 235 8.69 6.20 -3.95
N ALA A 236 9.85 6.12 -4.59
CA ALA A 236 10.03 5.83 -6.01
C ALA A 236 10.83 4.52 -6.18
N PRO A 237 10.28 3.36 -5.82
CA PRO A 237 10.96 2.08 -6.03
C PRO A 237 11.13 1.81 -7.53
N HIS A 238 12.27 1.21 -7.87
CA HIS A 238 12.65 0.89 -9.27
C HIS A 238 12.13 -0.46 -9.65
#